data_b0ad90fe815750baed5713bdad369dee
#
_entry.id   b0ad90fe815750baed5713bdad369dee
#
_cell.length_a   1.000
_cell.length_b   1.000
_cell.length_c   1.000
_cell.angle_alpha   90.00
_cell.angle_beta   90.00
_cell.angle_gamma   90.00
#
_symmetry.space_group_name_H-M   'P 1'
#
loop_
_entity.id
_entity.type
_entity.pdbx_description
1 polymer ?
#
loop_
_entity_poly.entity_id
_entity_poly.type
_entity_poly.pdbx_seq_one_letter_code
_entity_poly.pdbx_strand_id
1 'polypeptide(L)'
;MLVGGPWHANEAAGEVLDALLEARGGRWRLTVTRDLDALAALPASGCSAVIIYTTGFRSDLTEPREKGLLDFVKNGGGLIGVHSAADSFRDSRPYVEMLG
;
A
#
# COMPACT_ATOMS: atom_id res chain seq x y z
N MET A 1 2.54 0.87 -5.25
CA MET A 1 3.05 0.15 -4.07
C MET A 1 3.60 1.15 -3.08
N LEU A 2 3.11 1.14 -1.86
CA LEU A 2 3.63 1.94 -0.76
C LEU A 2 4.73 1.14 -0.06
N VAL A 3 5.92 1.74 0.04
CA VAL A 3 7.09 1.13 0.70
C VAL A 3 7.62 2.07 1.77
N GLY A 4 8.31 1.53 2.76
CA GLY A 4 8.97 2.36 3.77
C GLY A 4 9.12 1.69 5.13
N GLY A 5 9.81 2.38 6.01
CA GLY A 5 10.13 1.90 7.34
C GLY A 5 11.60 1.49 7.47
N PRO A 6 12.10 1.37 8.73
CA PRO A 6 13.54 1.27 8.97
C PRO A 6 14.13 -0.14 8.83
N TRP A 7 13.31 -1.18 8.70
CA TRP A 7 13.76 -2.55 8.95
C TRP A 7 13.90 -3.47 7.73
N HIS A 8 13.42 -3.05 6.54
CA HIS A 8 13.41 -3.90 5.35
C HIS A 8 13.86 -3.15 4.10
N ALA A 9 14.47 -3.88 3.15
CA ALA A 9 14.84 -3.36 1.84
C ALA A 9 13.60 -3.24 0.91
N ASN A 10 12.63 -2.45 1.34
CA ASN A 10 11.30 -2.38 0.71
C ASN A 10 11.34 -1.86 -0.73
N GLU A 11 12.34 -1.05 -1.07
CA GLU A 11 12.53 -0.49 -2.41
C GLU A 11 12.93 -1.57 -3.42
N ALA A 12 13.88 -2.44 -3.03
CA ALA A 12 14.27 -3.57 -3.87
C ALA A 12 13.09 -4.51 -4.20
N ALA A 13 12.13 -4.63 -3.29
CA ALA A 13 10.91 -5.39 -3.55
C ALA A 13 10.05 -4.76 -4.65
N GLY A 14 10.02 -3.44 -4.75
CA GLY A 14 9.35 -2.72 -5.84
C GLY A 14 9.98 -3.01 -7.20
N GLU A 15 11.30 -2.98 -7.29
CA GLU A 15 12.05 -3.29 -8.52
C GLU A 15 11.82 -4.73 -8.98
N VAL A 16 11.89 -5.68 -8.03
CA VAL A 16 11.65 -7.10 -8.32
C VAL A 16 10.20 -7.33 -8.81
N LEU A 17 9.23 -6.70 -8.16
CA LEU A 17 7.84 -6.84 -8.54
C LEU A 17 7.58 -6.24 -9.93
N ASP A 18 8.14 -5.08 -10.24
CA ASP A 18 8.00 -4.44 -11.56
C ASP A 18 8.55 -5.33 -12.65
N ALA A 19 9.75 -5.88 -12.48
CA ALA A 19 10.36 -6.82 -13.41
C ALA A 19 9.51 -8.10 -13.60
N LEU A 20 8.91 -8.61 -12.53
CA LEU A 20 8.02 -9.77 -12.61
C LEU A 20 6.72 -9.45 -13.37
N LEU A 21 6.15 -8.27 -13.19
CA LEU A 21 4.95 -7.83 -13.89
C LEU A 21 5.22 -7.64 -15.39
N GLU A 22 6.37 -7.07 -15.74
CA GLU A 22 6.81 -6.96 -17.14
C GLU A 22 7.00 -8.33 -17.79
N ALA A 23 7.66 -9.25 -17.11
CA ALA A 23 7.87 -10.62 -17.60
C ALA A 23 6.55 -11.39 -17.81
N ARG A 24 5.47 -11.00 -17.13
CA ARG A 24 4.12 -11.56 -17.27
C ARG A 24 3.28 -10.89 -18.36
N GLY A 25 3.89 -10.09 -19.23
CA GLY A 25 3.24 -9.53 -20.42
C GLY A 25 2.92 -8.04 -20.33
N GLY A 26 3.47 -7.32 -19.35
CA GLY A 26 3.45 -5.85 -19.29
C GLY A 26 2.06 -5.18 -19.20
N ARG A 27 1.03 -5.93 -18.80
CA ARG A 27 -0.34 -5.40 -18.66
C ARG A 27 -0.57 -4.58 -17.42
N TRP A 28 0.39 -4.56 -16.52
CA TRP A 28 0.35 -3.85 -15.24
C TRP A 28 1.39 -2.75 -15.22
N ARG A 29 1.05 -1.64 -14.64
CA ARG A 29 2.00 -0.55 -14.36
C ARG A 29 2.12 -0.41 -12.85
N LEU A 30 3.33 -0.57 -12.34
CA LEU A 30 3.65 -0.36 -10.94
C LEU A 30 4.14 1.06 -10.71
N THR A 31 3.60 1.73 -9.71
CA THR A 31 4.15 2.97 -9.15
C THR A 31 4.57 2.69 -7.72
N VAL A 32 5.84 2.93 -7.42
CA VAL A 32 6.40 2.77 -6.07
C VAL A 32 6.54 4.13 -5.42
N THR A 33 6.11 4.27 -4.18
CA THR A 33 6.20 5.53 -3.42
C THR A 33 6.48 5.28 -1.95
N ARG A 34 7.13 6.25 -1.31
CA ARG A 34 7.28 6.33 0.17
C ARG A 34 6.34 7.36 0.79
N ASP A 35 5.63 8.09 -0.05
CA ASP A 35 4.73 9.14 0.40
C ASP A 35 3.42 8.53 0.93
N LEU A 36 3.22 8.64 2.23
CA LEU A 36 2.00 8.17 2.91
C LEU A 36 0.75 8.95 2.46
N ASP A 37 0.89 10.18 1.99
CA ASP A 37 -0.25 10.97 1.52
C ASP A 37 -0.84 10.42 0.21
N ALA A 38 -0.10 9.55 -0.48
CA ALA A 38 -0.64 8.78 -1.60
C ALA A 38 -1.87 7.94 -1.21
N LEU A 39 -1.99 7.53 0.06
CA LEU A 39 -3.17 6.80 0.56
C LEU A 39 -4.43 7.68 0.53
N ALA A 40 -4.31 8.96 0.86
CA ALA A 40 -5.44 9.90 0.77
C ALA A 40 -5.89 10.13 -0.68
N ALA A 41 -4.98 10.05 -1.62
CA ALA A 41 -5.23 10.27 -3.04
C ALA A 41 -5.73 9.03 -3.80
N LEU A 42 -5.76 7.84 -3.17
CA LEU A 42 -6.12 6.57 -3.82
C LEU A 42 -7.46 6.61 -4.57
N PRO A 43 -8.56 7.17 -4.02
CA PRO A 43 -9.86 7.18 -4.72
C PRO A 43 -9.82 7.88 -6.09
N ALA A 44 -8.92 8.85 -6.26
CA ALA A 44 -8.76 9.62 -7.51
C ALA A 44 -7.57 9.16 -8.36
N SER A 45 -6.81 8.15 -7.90
CA SER A 45 -5.54 7.76 -8.52
C SER A 45 -5.68 6.98 -9.84
N GLY A 46 -6.83 6.37 -10.10
CA GLY A 46 -7.04 5.42 -11.19
C GLY A 46 -6.36 4.06 -10.98
N CYS A 47 -5.79 3.81 -9.81
CA CYS A 47 -5.21 2.50 -9.47
C CYS A 47 -6.29 1.44 -9.33
N SER A 48 -5.97 0.20 -9.69
CA SER A 48 -6.86 -0.97 -9.45
C SER A 48 -6.57 -1.63 -8.10
N ALA A 49 -5.35 -1.51 -7.61
CA ALA A 49 -4.95 -2.07 -6.32
C ALA A 49 -3.84 -1.23 -5.66
N VAL A 50 -3.78 -1.27 -4.35
CA VAL A 50 -2.67 -0.78 -3.55
C VAL A 50 -1.96 -1.95 -2.89
N ILE A 51 -0.63 -1.94 -2.97
CA ILE A 51 0.24 -2.90 -2.29
C ILE A 51 0.91 -2.15 -1.16
N ILE A 52 0.81 -2.65 0.05
CA ILE A 52 1.47 -2.09 1.24
C ILE A 52 2.58 -3.04 1.67
N TYR A 53 3.81 -2.55 1.61
CA TYR A 53 4.99 -3.19 2.16
C TYR A 53 5.78 -2.17 2.98
N THR A 54 5.29 -1.92 4.17
CA THR A 54 5.88 -0.96 5.12
C THR A 54 6.07 -1.63 6.46
N THR A 55 6.90 -1.03 7.32
CA THR A 55 7.11 -1.47 8.70
C THR A 55 7.02 -0.27 9.63
N GLY A 56 6.33 -0.43 10.76
CA GLY A 56 6.13 0.65 11.72
C GLY A 56 5.00 1.58 11.28
N PHE A 57 5.21 2.88 11.38
CA PHE A 57 4.17 3.86 11.06
C PHE A 57 2.86 3.68 11.84
N ARG A 58 2.95 3.28 13.11
CA ARG A 58 1.80 2.85 13.92
C ARG A 58 0.62 3.82 13.89
N SER A 59 0.90 5.11 14.09
CA SER A 59 -0.08 6.20 14.18
C SER A 59 -0.08 7.12 12.95
N ASP A 60 0.68 6.78 11.90
CA ASP A 60 0.85 7.65 10.73
C ASP A 60 -0.29 7.52 9.71
N LEU A 61 -1.21 6.59 9.91
CA LEU A 61 -2.45 6.52 9.15
C LEU A 61 -3.45 7.56 9.70
N THR A 62 -3.15 8.82 9.41
CA THR A 62 -4.01 9.94 9.79
C THR A 62 -5.39 9.85 9.15
N GLU A 63 -6.36 10.59 9.69
CA GLU A 63 -7.76 10.53 9.22
C GLU A 63 -7.91 10.67 7.70
N PRO A 64 -7.25 11.61 6.99
CA PRO A 64 -7.34 11.69 5.54
C PRO A 64 -6.79 10.45 4.81
N ARG A 65 -5.68 9.89 5.29
CA ARG A 65 -5.04 8.69 4.72
C ARG A 65 -5.89 7.45 4.93
N GLU A 66 -6.39 7.27 6.16
CA GLU A 66 -7.29 6.17 6.50
C GLU A 66 -8.56 6.25 5.66
N LYS A 67 -9.20 7.42 5.61
CA LYS A 67 -10.40 7.61 4.81
C LYS A 67 -10.16 7.30 3.33
N GLY A 68 -9.07 7.79 2.75
CA GLY A 68 -8.74 7.53 1.34
C GLY A 68 -8.56 6.04 1.06
N LEU A 69 -7.84 5.34 1.92
CA LEU A 69 -7.65 3.89 1.79
C LEU A 69 -8.98 3.12 1.94
N LEU A 70 -9.78 3.45 2.95
CA LEU A 70 -11.08 2.81 3.18
C LEU A 70 -12.04 3.04 2.02
N ASP A 71 -12.15 4.26 1.54
CA ASP A 71 -13.02 4.60 0.41
C ASP A 71 -12.58 3.88 -0.87
N PHE A 72 -11.27 3.79 -1.10
CA PHE A 72 -10.71 3.04 -2.23
C PHE A 72 -11.14 1.57 -2.19
N VAL A 73 -10.96 0.89 -1.05
CA VAL A 73 -11.32 -0.53 -0.90
C VAL A 73 -12.84 -0.73 -0.98
N LYS A 74 -13.63 0.12 -0.33
CA LYS A 74 -15.11 0.08 -0.41
C LYS A 74 -15.64 0.22 -1.83
N ASN A 75 -14.94 0.98 -2.68
CA ASN A 75 -15.29 1.18 -4.09
C ASN A 75 -14.70 0.10 -5.02
N GLY A 76 -14.19 -0.98 -4.47
CA GLY A 76 -13.73 -2.15 -5.23
C GLY A 76 -12.25 -2.17 -5.54
N GLY A 77 -11.46 -1.25 -5.00
CA GLY A 77 -10.00 -1.28 -5.07
C GLY A 77 -9.40 -2.46 -4.30
N GLY A 78 -8.38 -3.11 -4.86
CA GLY A 78 -7.68 -4.20 -4.18
C GLY A 78 -6.71 -3.71 -3.11
N LEU A 79 -6.66 -4.38 -1.96
CA LEU A 79 -5.63 -4.19 -0.93
C LEU A 79 -4.77 -5.45 -0.81
N ILE A 80 -3.46 -5.30 -0.94
CA ILE A 80 -2.49 -6.37 -0.78
C ILE A 80 -1.49 -5.97 0.30
N GLY A 81 -1.50 -6.67 1.42
CA GLY A 81 -0.48 -6.54 2.46
C GLY A 81 0.65 -7.53 2.22
N VAL A 82 1.89 -7.05 2.26
CA VAL A 82 3.08 -7.89 2.10
C VAL A 82 3.87 -7.87 3.40
N HIS A 83 4.14 -9.06 3.94
CA HIS A 83 5.03 -9.30 5.07
C HIS A 83 4.71 -8.37 6.26
N SER A 84 5.52 -7.33 6.45
CA SER A 84 5.39 -6.37 7.56
C SER A 84 4.22 -5.38 7.45
N ALA A 85 3.40 -5.47 6.41
CA ALA A 85 2.17 -4.67 6.34
C ALA A 85 1.28 -4.86 7.58
N ALA A 86 1.24 -6.07 8.13
CA ALA A 86 0.50 -6.37 9.37
C ALA A 86 1.10 -5.69 10.62
N ASP A 87 2.34 -5.24 10.57
CA ASP A 87 2.98 -4.45 11.63
C ASP A 87 2.79 -2.93 11.45
N SER A 88 2.32 -2.51 10.29
CA SER A 88 2.06 -1.10 9.99
C SER A 88 0.68 -0.68 10.46
N PHE A 89 0.54 0.61 10.78
CA PHE A 89 -0.75 1.25 11.06
C PHE A 89 -1.61 0.55 12.13
N ARG A 90 -0.96 -0.07 13.11
CA ARG A 90 -1.63 -0.88 14.15
C ARG A 90 -2.65 -0.12 14.98
N ASP A 91 -2.55 1.20 15.03
CA ASP A 91 -3.47 2.05 15.77
C ASP A 91 -4.78 2.31 14.98
N SER A 92 -4.81 1.94 13.69
CA SER A 92 -6.03 1.96 12.87
C SER A 92 -6.73 0.61 12.93
N ARG A 93 -7.80 0.53 13.70
CA ARG A 93 -8.64 -0.67 13.75
C ARG A 93 -9.24 -1.05 12.39
N PRO A 94 -9.77 -0.11 11.58
CA PRO A 94 -10.29 -0.44 10.25
C PRO A 94 -9.23 -1.04 9.33
N TYR A 95 -7.98 -0.56 9.38
CA TYR A 95 -6.88 -1.13 8.60
C TYR A 95 -6.58 -2.57 9.01
N VAL A 96 -6.48 -2.83 10.31
CA VAL A 96 -6.22 -4.18 10.84
C VAL A 96 -7.34 -5.15 10.43
N GLU A 97 -8.59 -4.72 10.51
CA GLU A 97 -9.75 -5.53 10.09
C GLU A 97 -9.78 -5.82 8.59
N MET A 98 -9.27 -4.91 7.74
CA MET A 98 -9.16 -5.13 6.29
C MET A 98 -8.08 -6.16 5.91
N LEU A 99 -7.02 -6.24 6.69
CA LEU A 99 -5.94 -7.20 6.43
C LEU A 99 -6.28 -8.63 6.87
N GLY A 100 -7.16 -8.78 7.85
CA GLY A 100 -7.59 -10.07 8.39
C GLY A 100 -6.88 -10.48 9.67
#